data_2fb0ae0cb2e337dde875c495051f6a1b
#
_entry.id   2fb0ae0cb2e337dde875c495051f6a1b
#
_cell.length_a   1.000
_cell.length_b   1.000
_cell.length_c   1.000
_cell.angle_alpha   90.00
_cell.angle_beta   90.00
_cell.angle_gamma   90.00
#
_symmetry.space_group_name_H-M   'P 1'
#
loop_
_entity.id
_entity.type
_entity.pdbx_description
1 polymer ?
#
loop_
_entity_poly.entity_id
_entity_poly.type
_entity_poly.pdbx_seq_one_letter_code
_entity_poly.pdbx_strand_id
1 'polypeptide(L)'
;MKKIKNEGELLKEAIRVGTRYFEARGAGKFETTDHVDIKVRAIYLLLVKDGVIQPLATADENVLNMRHKLAIWISKNLPADHHLLQ
;
A
#
# COMPACT_ATOMS: atom_id res chain seq x y z
N MET A 1 4.07 -14.27 8.65
CA MET A 1 4.33 -12.82 8.58
C MET A 1 3.92 -12.14 9.88
N LYS A 2 4.73 -11.24 10.37
CA LYS A 2 4.45 -10.56 11.63
C LYS A 2 3.36 -9.52 11.45
N LYS A 3 2.30 -9.61 12.23
CA LYS A 3 1.22 -8.62 12.19
C LYS A 3 1.66 -7.31 12.81
N ILE A 4 1.23 -6.20 12.22
CA ILE A 4 1.47 -4.87 12.77
C ILE A 4 0.16 -4.34 13.35
N LYS A 5 0.29 -3.47 14.36
CA LYS A 5 -0.85 -2.87 15.03
C LYS A 5 -1.62 -1.96 14.04
N ASN A 6 -2.95 -2.07 14.07
CA ASN A 6 -3.83 -1.26 13.21
C ASN A 6 -3.61 -1.49 11.71
N GLU A 7 -3.21 -2.71 11.33
CA GLU A 7 -2.90 -3.01 9.92
C GLU A 7 -4.06 -2.66 8.98
N GLY A 8 -5.30 -2.97 9.36
CA GLY A 8 -6.47 -2.64 8.54
C GLY A 8 -6.62 -1.15 8.29
N GLU A 9 -6.45 -0.36 9.33
CA GLU A 9 -6.54 1.11 9.22
C GLU A 9 -5.35 1.69 8.47
N LEU A 10 -4.16 1.12 8.69
CA LEU A 10 -2.96 1.51 7.94
C LEU A 10 -3.14 1.20 6.47
N LEU A 11 -3.75 0.07 6.13
CA LEU A 11 -4.02 -0.27 4.73
C LEU A 11 -4.95 0.74 4.08
N LYS A 12 -6.01 1.16 4.78
CA LYS A 12 -6.91 2.21 4.26
C LYS A 12 -6.15 3.48 3.95
N GLU A 13 -5.27 3.90 4.87
CA GLU A 13 -4.45 5.08 4.68
C GLU A 13 -3.47 4.90 3.52
N ALA A 14 -2.87 3.71 3.40
CA ALA A 14 -1.97 3.39 2.30
C ALA A 14 -2.68 3.48 0.95
N ILE A 15 -3.92 3.00 0.87
CA ILE A 15 -4.70 3.09 -0.36
C ILE A 15 -5.01 4.54 -0.69
N ARG A 16 -5.38 5.35 0.30
CA ARG A 16 -5.67 6.77 0.10
C ARG A 16 -4.45 7.52 -0.44
N VAL A 17 -3.32 7.37 0.23
CA VAL A 17 -2.08 8.03 -0.17
C VAL A 17 -1.55 7.44 -1.48
N GLY A 18 -1.60 6.12 -1.62
CA GLY A 18 -1.16 5.42 -2.82
C GLY A 18 -1.98 5.79 -4.05
N THR A 19 -3.28 6.01 -3.89
CA THR A 19 -4.14 6.45 -4.98
C THR A 19 -3.71 7.82 -5.49
N ARG A 20 -3.43 8.75 -4.57
CA ARG A 20 -2.93 10.08 -4.93
C ARG A 20 -1.59 10.00 -5.65
N TYR A 21 -0.71 9.14 -5.16
CA TYR A 21 0.60 8.91 -5.80
C TYR A 21 0.41 8.35 -7.21
N PHE A 22 -0.47 7.35 -7.35
CA PHE A 22 -0.77 6.70 -8.62
C PHE A 22 -1.29 7.72 -9.65
N GLU A 23 -2.22 8.58 -9.25
CA GLU A 23 -2.77 9.61 -10.13
C GLU A 23 -1.73 10.68 -10.46
N ALA A 24 -0.94 11.10 -9.48
CA ALA A 24 0.10 12.11 -9.68
C ALA A 24 1.20 11.63 -10.64
N ARG A 25 1.44 10.32 -10.68
CA ARG A 25 2.42 9.75 -11.61
C ARG A 25 1.85 9.55 -13.02
N GLY A 26 0.58 9.87 -13.22
CA GLY A 26 -0.06 9.68 -14.52
C GLY A 26 -0.33 8.23 -14.86
N ALA A 27 -0.40 7.36 -13.87
CA ALA A 27 -0.65 5.93 -14.07
C ALA A 27 -2.13 5.62 -14.34
N GLY A 28 -3.01 6.62 -14.21
CA GLY A 28 -4.45 6.46 -14.41
C GLY A 28 -5.25 6.79 -13.17
N LYS A 29 -6.51 6.44 -13.19
CA LYS A 29 -7.42 6.64 -12.06
C LYS A 29 -8.17 5.34 -11.77
N PHE A 30 -8.44 5.09 -10.50
CA PHE A 30 -9.26 3.96 -10.11
C PHE A 30 -10.74 4.34 -10.23
N GLU A 31 -11.54 3.36 -10.63
CA GLU A 31 -12.99 3.51 -10.64
C GLU A 31 -13.52 3.32 -9.22
N THR A 32 -14.67 3.95 -8.90
CA THR A 32 -15.27 3.78 -7.58
C THR A 32 -15.73 2.34 -7.34
N THR A 33 -15.96 1.59 -8.42
CA THR A 33 -16.37 0.19 -8.36
C THR A 33 -15.20 -0.79 -8.30
N ASP A 34 -13.97 -0.29 -8.42
CA ASP A 34 -12.79 -1.17 -8.37
C ASP A 34 -12.64 -1.79 -6.98
N HIS A 35 -12.42 -3.10 -6.96
CA HIS A 35 -12.19 -3.82 -5.73
C HIS A 35 -10.87 -3.36 -5.08
N VAL A 36 -10.83 -3.41 -3.75
CA VAL A 36 -9.64 -3.04 -2.98
C VAL A 36 -8.39 -3.79 -3.46
N ASP A 37 -8.53 -5.07 -3.79
CA ASP A 37 -7.40 -5.88 -4.24
C ASP A 37 -6.79 -5.39 -5.56
N ILE A 38 -7.63 -4.82 -6.44
CA ILE A 38 -7.14 -4.21 -7.69
C ILE A 38 -6.28 -2.99 -7.36
N LYS A 39 -6.75 -2.16 -6.44
CA LYS A 39 -6.01 -0.96 -6.01
C LYS A 39 -4.70 -1.35 -5.31
N VAL A 40 -4.75 -2.32 -4.42
CA VAL A 40 -3.57 -2.81 -3.69
C VAL A 40 -2.50 -3.27 -4.67
N ARG A 41 -2.88 -4.11 -5.64
CA ARG A 41 -1.94 -4.66 -6.62
C ARG A 41 -1.32 -3.55 -7.48
N ALA A 42 -2.15 -2.62 -7.97
CA ALA A 42 -1.67 -1.54 -8.83
C ALA A 42 -0.72 -0.61 -8.08
N ILE A 43 -1.06 -0.24 -6.86
CA ILE A 43 -0.21 0.62 -6.03
C ILE A 43 1.10 -0.09 -5.70
N TYR A 44 1.04 -1.36 -5.30
CA TYR A 44 2.22 -2.15 -5.01
C TYR A 44 3.18 -2.17 -6.19
N LEU A 45 2.66 -2.50 -7.38
CA LEU A 45 3.50 -2.61 -8.58
C LEU A 45 4.16 -1.26 -8.93
N LEU A 46 3.41 -0.17 -8.80
CA LEU A 46 3.96 1.16 -9.08
C LEU A 46 5.07 1.54 -8.08
N LEU A 47 4.84 1.30 -6.80
CA LEU A 47 5.84 1.61 -5.77
C LEU A 47 7.12 0.79 -5.95
N VAL A 48 6.98 -0.47 -6.34
CA VAL A 48 8.13 -1.32 -6.65
C VAL A 48 8.88 -0.78 -7.88
N LYS A 49 8.14 -0.44 -8.93
CA LYS A 49 8.72 0.10 -10.17
C LYS A 49 9.50 1.38 -9.91
N ASP A 50 8.98 2.23 -9.04
CA ASP A 50 9.62 3.51 -8.71
C ASP A 50 10.72 3.38 -7.65
N GLY A 51 10.96 2.17 -7.16
CA GLY A 51 12.01 1.94 -6.15
C GLY A 51 11.65 2.43 -4.76
N VAL A 52 10.37 2.69 -4.49
CA VAL A 52 9.91 3.18 -3.18
C VAL A 52 9.89 2.05 -2.16
N ILE A 53 9.51 0.84 -2.59
CA ILE A 53 9.52 -0.34 -1.73
C ILE A 53 10.22 -1.49 -2.45
N GLN A 54 10.70 -2.44 -1.67
CA GLN A 54 11.33 -3.64 -2.22
C GLN A 54 10.27 -4.63 -2.69
N PRO A 55 10.48 -5.32 -3.82
CA PRO A 55 9.52 -6.31 -4.29
C PRO A 55 9.51 -7.54 -3.36
N LEU A 56 8.34 -8.17 -3.29
CA LEU A 56 8.21 -9.47 -2.64
C LEU A 56 8.90 -10.54 -3.49
N ALA A 57 9.35 -11.60 -2.85
CA ALA A 57 9.83 -12.78 -3.58
C ALA A 57 8.68 -13.33 -4.42
N THR A 58 9.00 -13.89 -5.60
CA THR A 58 7.98 -14.39 -6.52
C THR A 58 7.00 -15.35 -5.84
N ALA A 59 7.50 -16.24 -4.98
CA ALA A 59 6.68 -17.20 -4.26
C ALA A 59 5.74 -16.54 -3.24
N ASP A 60 6.07 -15.33 -2.78
CA ASP A 60 5.30 -14.60 -1.77
C ASP A 60 4.43 -13.50 -2.38
N GLU A 61 4.43 -13.36 -3.70
CA GLU A 61 3.74 -12.28 -4.40
C GLU A 61 2.26 -12.58 -4.56
N ASN A 62 1.50 -12.28 -3.51
CA ASN A 62 0.05 -12.43 -3.48
C ASN A 62 -0.58 -11.21 -2.81
N VAL A 63 -1.90 -11.07 -2.93
CA VAL A 63 -2.61 -9.89 -2.45
C VAL A 63 -2.47 -9.71 -0.93
N LEU A 64 -2.52 -10.79 -0.16
CA LEU A 64 -2.37 -10.68 1.30
C LEU A 64 -1.01 -10.09 1.69
N ASN A 65 0.05 -10.57 1.04
CA ASN A 65 1.38 -10.05 1.31
C ASN A 65 1.57 -8.64 0.78
N MET A 66 0.94 -8.31 -0.35
CA MET A 66 0.95 -6.94 -0.87
C MET A 66 0.27 -5.97 0.08
N ARG A 67 -0.89 -6.35 0.65
CA ARG A 67 -1.59 -5.54 1.66
C ARG A 67 -0.69 -5.26 2.86
N HIS A 68 -0.03 -6.29 3.35
CA HIS A 68 0.89 -6.16 4.48
C HIS A 68 2.06 -5.22 4.13
N LYS A 69 2.60 -5.38 2.95
CA LYS A 69 3.71 -4.55 2.46
C LYS A 69 3.32 -3.07 2.40
N LEU A 70 2.11 -2.78 1.88
CA LEU A 70 1.62 -1.42 1.81
C LEU A 70 1.36 -0.82 3.19
N ALA A 71 0.82 -1.62 4.13
CA ALA A 71 0.61 -1.16 5.50
C ALA A 71 1.93 -0.79 6.17
N ILE A 72 2.98 -1.60 5.97
CA ILE A 72 4.31 -1.30 6.50
C ILE A 72 4.86 -0.02 5.85
N TRP A 73 4.71 0.12 4.53
CA TRP A 73 5.16 1.31 3.82
C TRP A 73 4.55 2.57 4.38
N ILE A 74 3.22 2.60 4.54
CA ILE A 74 2.56 3.81 5.04
C ILE A 74 2.93 4.08 6.49
N SER A 75 3.11 3.04 7.31
CA SER A 75 3.48 3.23 8.71
C SER A 75 4.80 3.98 8.86
N LYS A 76 5.72 3.78 7.91
CA LYS A 76 7.01 4.46 7.90
C LYS A 76 6.92 5.89 7.36
N ASN A 77 5.81 6.24 6.71
CA ASN A 77 5.61 7.55 6.10
C ASN A 77 4.69 8.46 6.93
N LEU A 78 4.12 7.94 8.01
CA LEU A 78 3.31 8.73 8.92
C LEU A 78 4.18 9.32 10.03
N PRO A 79 3.78 10.49 10.60
CA PRO A 79 4.48 11.04 11.76
C PRO A 79 4.52 10.03 12.90
N ALA A 80 5.59 10.03 13.68
CA ALA A 80 5.78 9.07 14.77
C ALA A 80 4.66 9.13 15.83
N ASP A 81 4.02 10.29 15.98
CA ASP A 81 2.93 10.49 16.92
C ASP A 81 1.54 10.26 16.31
N HIS A 82 1.49 9.75 15.07
CA HIS A 82 0.21 9.49 14.40
C HIS A 82 -0.57 8.43 15.17
N HIS A 83 -1.90 8.64 15.32
CA HIS A 83 -2.73 7.76 16.13
C HIS A 83 -2.72 6.29 15.66
N LEU A 84 -2.49 6.04 14.39
CA LEU A 84 -2.44 4.67 13.86
C LEU A 84 -1.14 3.94 14.25
N LEU A 85 -0.13 4.66 14.76
CA LEU A 85 1.14 4.08 15.19
C LEU A 85 1.21 3.85 16.71
N GLN A 86 0.15 4.19 17.43
CA GLN A 86 0.11 4.06 18.91
C GLN A 86 -0.65 2.83 19.38
#